data_bdf83d1539c581a18bc25c773f8b9f44
#
_entry.id   bdf83d1539c581a18bc25c773f8b9f44
#
_cell.length_a   1.000
_cell.length_b   1.000
_cell.length_c   1.000
_cell.angle_alpha   90.00
_cell.angle_beta   90.00
_cell.angle_gamma   90.00
#
_symmetry.space_group_name_H-M   'P 1'
#
loop_
_entity.id
_entity.type
_entity.pdbx_description
1 polymer ?
#
loop_
_entity_poly.entity_id
_entity_poly.type
_entity_poly.pdbx_seq_one_letter_code
_entity_poly.pdbx_strand_id
1 'polypeptide(L)'
;MLHDALGTRFSAAVVRVEQGGRLRYERAFGRTRSAEPSVPCFPDTRFDIASITKVFVSAIALDDVAGGRLALDATLTDLVPEWRGTPHEDITLRRILAHLAGFKSGADYRTLLDKNVEAFALTEPLAAPPGAHVLYSDLGFIALGTILARATPGRSAAGRIESRLAAMGATSTAYRPRGIERPTIPATETDAWRGAVQGEVHDEKAYLMGGVAGHAGLFGTARDVAELGNWYLAALHRRPTPLDPALAREAVVEAGHDDVLRRGLGWALKTSDENSCGALMSPSTFGHTGFTGTSIWVDPARDLSVVLLTNAVHFGRSDIRPIRAGVADAVVRAMDGT
;
A
#
# COMPACT_ATOMS: atom_id res chain seq x y z
N MET A 1 -1.57 12.92 21.89
CA MET A 1 -2.01 12.73 20.47
C MET A 1 -2.67 11.37 20.23
N LEU A 2 -1.93 10.22 20.20
CA LEU A 2 -2.57 8.92 19.91
C LEU A 2 -3.54 8.49 21.01
N HIS A 3 -3.23 8.71 22.28
CA HIS A 3 -4.15 8.46 23.39
C HIS A 3 -5.44 9.28 23.28
N ASP A 4 -5.34 10.55 22.86
CA ASP A 4 -6.51 11.43 22.73
C ASP A 4 -7.40 11.06 21.54
N ALA A 5 -6.81 10.45 20.52
CA ALA A 5 -7.49 9.97 19.33
C ALA A 5 -8.13 8.57 19.52
N LEU A 6 -7.65 7.81 20.50
CA LEU A 6 -8.16 6.48 20.81
C LEU A 6 -9.62 6.55 21.29
N GLY A 7 -10.48 5.71 20.72
CA GLY A 7 -11.91 5.68 21.02
C GLY A 7 -12.76 6.72 20.28
N THR A 8 -12.13 7.64 19.52
CA THR A 8 -12.83 8.65 18.72
C THR A 8 -12.42 8.67 17.25
N ARG A 9 -11.15 8.38 16.96
CA ARG A 9 -10.61 8.35 15.58
C ARG A 9 -10.25 6.94 15.13
N PHE A 10 -9.86 6.07 16.05
CA PHE A 10 -9.58 4.65 15.84
C PHE A 10 -9.75 3.89 17.16
N SER A 11 -10.00 2.58 17.08
CA SER A 11 -10.06 1.72 18.28
C SER A 11 -8.73 1.01 18.54
N ALA A 12 -7.89 0.86 17.53
CA ALA A 12 -6.59 0.21 17.59
C ALA A 12 -5.54 1.00 16.80
N ALA A 13 -4.32 1.03 17.32
CA ALA A 13 -3.17 1.57 16.61
C ALA A 13 -1.87 0.85 16.98
N VAL A 14 -0.93 0.79 16.03
CA VAL A 14 0.47 0.41 16.26
C VAL A 14 1.36 1.45 15.60
N VAL A 15 2.32 1.98 16.37
CA VAL A 15 3.43 2.80 15.87
C VAL A 15 4.68 1.97 15.90
N ARG A 16 5.45 1.96 14.82
CA ARG A 16 6.79 1.39 14.75
C ARG A 16 7.75 2.36 14.08
N VAL A 17 8.90 2.55 14.70
CA VAL A 17 9.97 3.43 14.25
C VAL A 17 11.25 2.62 14.14
N GLU A 18 11.87 2.62 12.99
CA GLU A 18 13.16 1.99 12.78
C GLU A 18 14.16 2.98 12.17
N GLN A 19 15.42 2.86 12.60
CA GLN A 19 16.52 3.67 12.07
C GLN A 19 17.74 2.78 11.86
N GLY A 20 18.34 2.88 10.66
CA GLY A 20 19.47 2.03 10.31
C GLY A 20 19.09 0.54 10.28
N GLY A 21 17.85 0.19 10.01
CA GLY A 21 17.31 -1.17 10.08
C GLY A 21 17.18 -1.71 11.49
N ARG A 22 17.19 -0.86 12.53
CA ARG A 22 17.05 -1.25 13.94
C ARG A 22 15.81 -0.62 14.56
N LEU A 23 15.07 -1.41 15.31
CA LEU A 23 13.93 -0.94 16.10
C LEU A 23 14.38 0.13 17.11
N ARG A 24 13.73 1.31 17.07
CA ARG A 24 13.91 2.41 18.02
C ARG A 24 12.72 2.57 18.94
N TYR A 25 11.52 2.37 18.42
CA TYR A 25 10.28 2.48 19.18
C TYR A 25 9.21 1.60 18.57
N GLU A 26 8.45 0.93 19.45
CA GLU A 26 7.24 0.22 19.03
C GLU A 26 6.22 0.26 20.17
N ARG A 27 4.97 0.59 19.83
CA ARG A 27 3.89 0.57 20.80
C ARG A 27 2.54 0.31 20.13
N ALA A 28 1.75 -0.55 20.77
CA ALA A 28 0.36 -0.81 20.45
C ALA A 28 -0.58 -0.05 21.38
N PHE A 29 -1.76 0.31 20.88
CA PHE A 29 -2.78 1.06 21.60
C PHE A 29 -4.15 0.47 21.31
N GLY A 30 -4.99 0.40 22.34
CA GLY A 30 -6.41 0.09 22.22
C GLY A 30 -6.74 -1.37 21.97
N ARG A 31 -7.83 -1.60 21.28
CA ARG A 31 -8.46 -2.91 21.08
C ARG A 31 -8.98 -3.05 19.66
N THR A 32 -9.19 -4.28 19.21
CA THR A 32 -9.61 -4.57 17.82
C THR A 32 -11.01 -4.01 17.46
N ARG A 33 -11.83 -3.69 18.47
CA ARG A 33 -13.16 -3.08 18.29
C ARG A 33 -13.45 -2.13 19.45
N SER A 34 -14.38 -1.21 19.23
CA SER A 34 -14.92 -0.32 20.28
C SER A 34 -15.94 -1.02 21.19
N ALA A 35 -16.59 -2.10 20.71
CA ALA A 35 -17.56 -2.88 21.43
C ALA A 35 -17.10 -4.36 21.60
N GLU A 36 -17.57 -5.04 22.62
CA GLU A 36 -17.31 -6.47 22.82
C GLU A 36 -18.06 -7.33 21.77
N PRO A 37 -17.52 -8.53 21.40
CA PRO A 37 -16.23 -9.06 21.82
C PRO A 37 -15.05 -8.34 21.16
N SER A 38 -14.01 -8.05 21.93
CA SER A 38 -12.86 -7.27 21.50
C SER A 38 -11.56 -7.82 22.12
N VAL A 39 -10.46 -7.73 21.38
CA VAL A 39 -9.14 -8.24 21.80
C VAL A 39 -8.18 -7.05 21.93
N PRO A 40 -7.27 -7.01 22.92
CA PRO A 40 -6.23 -5.99 23.01
C PRO A 40 -5.39 -5.95 21.72
N CYS A 41 -4.98 -4.76 21.32
CA CYS A 41 -4.04 -4.57 20.23
C CYS A 41 -2.61 -4.82 20.72
N PHE A 42 -1.83 -5.58 19.96
CA PHE A 42 -0.43 -5.91 20.24
C PHE A 42 0.46 -5.42 19.10
N PRO A 43 1.80 -5.32 19.29
CA PRO A 43 2.73 -4.92 18.25
C PRO A 43 2.66 -5.79 16.97
N ASP A 44 2.36 -7.07 17.11
CA ASP A 44 2.21 -8.05 16.03
C ASP A 44 0.76 -8.15 15.50
N THR A 45 -0.14 -7.31 15.96
CA THR A 45 -1.51 -7.25 15.41
C THR A 45 -1.45 -6.92 13.92
N ARG A 46 -2.12 -7.74 13.11
CA ARG A 46 -2.30 -7.49 11.69
C ARG A 46 -3.43 -6.49 11.46
N PHE A 47 -3.22 -5.57 10.54
CA PHE A 47 -4.22 -4.60 10.07
C PHE A 47 -4.51 -4.83 8.59
N ASP A 48 -5.71 -4.50 8.14
CA ASP A 48 -5.94 -4.23 6.73
C ASP A 48 -5.11 -3.00 6.34
N ILE A 49 -4.06 -3.22 5.56
CA ILE A 49 -3.12 -2.15 5.18
C ILE A 49 -3.59 -1.35 3.97
N ALA A 50 -4.77 -1.66 3.43
CA ALA A 50 -5.41 -0.96 2.32
C ALA A 50 -4.42 -0.70 1.17
N SER A 51 -4.31 0.56 0.71
CA SER A 51 -3.46 0.92 -0.43
C SER A 51 -1.95 0.77 -0.21
N ILE A 52 -1.47 0.49 1.00
CA ILE A 52 -0.06 0.06 1.18
C ILE A 52 0.18 -1.27 0.45
N THR A 53 -0.86 -2.07 0.18
CA THR A 53 -0.81 -3.21 -0.73
C THR A 53 -0.14 -2.86 -2.06
N LYS A 54 -0.43 -1.68 -2.63
CA LYS A 54 0.16 -1.24 -3.91
C LYS A 54 1.68 -1.22 -3.87
N VAL A 55 2.26 -0.78 -2.75
CA VAL A 55 3.72 -0.67 -2.64
C VAL A 55 4.37 -2.03 -2.52
N PHE A 56 3.75 -2.97 -1.78
CA PHE A 56 4.20 -4.36 -1.76
C PHE A 56 4.10 -4.99 -3.15
N VAL A 57 2.98 -4.79 -3.86
CA VAL A 57 2.78 -5.30 -5.23
C VAL A 57 3.77 -4.67 -6.21
N SER A 58 4.08 -3.37 -6.06
CA SER A 58 5.12 -2.69 -6.84
C SER A 58 6.50 -3.31 -6.61
N ALA A 59 6.87 -3.63 -5.37
CA ALA A 59 8.13 -4.30 -5.06
C ALA A 59 8.24 -5.67 -5.75
N ILE A 60 7.13 -6.44 -5.79
CA ILE A 60 7.06 -7.72 -6.52
C ILE A 60 7.17 -7.51 -8.03
N ALA A 61 6.55 -6.47 -8.58
CA ALA A 61 6.67 -6.14 -10.00
C ALA A 61 8.12 -5.78 -10.38
N LEU A 62 8.81 -5.01 -9.54
CA LEU A 62 10.23 -4.68 -9.73
C LEU A 62 11.13 -5.91 -9.60
N ASP A 63 10.82 -6.85 -8.69
CA ASP A 63 11.49 -8.14 -8.61
C ASP A 63 11.29 -8.97 -9.87
N ASP A 64 10.11 -8.93 -10.51
CA ASP A 64 9.87 -9.57 -11.80
C ASP A 64 10.64 -8.90 -12.94
N VAL A 65 10.86 -7.59 -12.87
CA VAL A 65 11.75 -6.87 -13.81
C VAL A 65 13.20 -7.30 -13.62
N ALA A 66 13.69 -7.32 -12.38
CA ALA A 66 15.05 -7.78 -12.06
C ALA A 66 15.29 -9.22 -12.53
N GLY A 67 14.28 -10.08 -12.43
CA GLY A 67 14.31 -11.46 -12.90
C GLY A 67 14.05 -11.66 -14.39
N GLY A 68 13.90 -10.60 -15.18
CA GLY A 68 13.66 -10.65 -16.63
C GLY A 68 12.28 -11.19 -17.05
N ARG A 69 11.33 -11.34 -16.13
CA ARG A 69 9.95 -11.75 -16.43
C ARG A 69 9.08 -10.60 -16.94
N LEU A 70 9.38 -9.40 -16.54
CA LEU A 70 8.76 -8.15 -16.98
C LEU A 70 9.83 -7.16 -17.42
N ALA A 71 9.41 -6.13 -18.15
CA ALA A 71 10.24 -4.97 -18.47
C ALA A 71 9.47 -3.69 -18.14
N LEU A 72 10.16 -2.68 -17.58
CA LEU A 72 9.49 -1.44 -17.16
C LEU A 72 8.85 -0.69 -18.33
N ASP A 73 9.52 -0.67 -19.48
CA ASP A 73 9.18 0.20 -20.62
C ASP A 73 8.64 -0.55 -21.83
N ALA A 74 8.57 -1.90 -21.79
CA ALA A 74 7.87 -2.66 -22.81
C ALA A 74 6.35 -2.57 -22.61
N THR A 75 5.62 -2.60 -23.72
CA THR A 75 4.16 -2.71 -23.70
C THR A 75 3.74 -4.07 -23.11
N LEU A 76 2.56 -4.12 -22.54
CA LEU A 76 2.07 -5.29 -21.82
C LEU A 76 1.11 -6.16 -22.63
N THR A 77 0.99 -5.91 -23.95
CA THR A 77 0.04 -6.58 -24.84
C THR A 77 0.27 -8.09 -25.01
N ASP A 78 1.47 -8.61 -24.68
CA ASP A 78 1.71 -10.05 -24.68
C ASP A 78 1.11 -10.74 -23.45
N LEU A 79 1.03 -10.04 -22.32
CA LEU A 79 0.38 -10.52 -21.11
C LEU A 79 -1.10 -10.14 -21.04
N VAL A 80 -1.49 -9.06 -21.74
CA VAL A 80 -2.87 -8.56 -21.82
C VAL A 80 -3.25 -8.40 -23.29
N PRO A 81 -3.50 -9.50 -24.02
CA PRO A 81 -3.85 -9.45 -25.44
C PRO A 81 -5.10 -8.61 -25.73
N GLU A 82 -5.96 -8.44 -24.74
CA GLU A 82 -7.16 -7.60 -24.78
C GLU A 82 -6.86 -6.13 -25.08
N TRP A 83 -5.61 -5.69 -24.87
CA TRP A 83 -5.17 -4.30 -25.09
C TRP A 83 -4.75 -4.02 -26.54
N ARG A 84 -4.51 -5.05 -27.37
CA ARG A 84 -4.08 -4.87 -28.77
C ARG A 84 -5.13 -4.13 -29.58
N GLY A 85 -4.71 -3.08 -30.29
CA GLY A 85 -5.58 -2.24 -31.09
C GLY A 85 -6.55 -1.38 -30.28
N THR A 86 -6.32 -1.20 -28.98
CA THR A 86 -7.12 -0.32 -28.11
C THR A 86 -6.25 0.82 -27.56
N PRO A 87 -6.85 1.86 -26.96
CA PRO A 87 -6.08 2.92 -26.28
C PRO A 87 -5.14 2.43 -25.15
N HIS A 88 -5.31 1.18 -24.67
CA HIS A 88 -4.45 0.57 -23.66
C HIS A 88 -3.14 0.00 -24.23
N GLU A 89 -3.00 -0.09 -25.56
CA GLU A 89 -1.87 -0.77 -26.22
C GLU A 89 -0.50 -0.20 -25.78
N ASP A 90 -0.43 1.11 -25.57
CA ASP A 90 0.80 1.80 -25.17
C ASP A 90 1.09 1.75 -23.66
N ILE A 91 0.29 1.04 -22.87
CA ILE A 91 0.50 0.95 -21.43
C ILE A 91 1.74 0.10 -21.15
N THR A 92 2.68 0.69 -20.37
CA THR A 92 3.87 0.01 -19.86
C THR A 92 3.75 -0.21 -18.34
N LEU A 93 4.57 -1.11 -17.79
CA LEU A 93 4.62 -1.34 -16.35
C LEU A 93 4.99 -0.04 -15.60
N ARG A 94 5.96 0.73 -16.11
CA ARG A 94 6.35 2.04 -15.56
C ARG A 94 5.15 2.97 -15.40
N ARG A 95 4.32 3.08 -16.45
CA ARG A 95 3.14 3.93 -16.43
C ARG A 95 2.11 3.49 -15.40
N ILE A 96 1.91 2.19 -15.20
CA ILE A 96 1.02 1.69 -14.15
C ILE A 96 1.57 2.04 -12.78
N LEU A 97 2.85 1.73 -12.51
CA LEU A 97 3.48 1.96 -11.21
C LEU A 97 3.52 3.45 -10.83
N ALA A 98 3.69 4.33 -11.80
CA ALA A 98 3.71 5.78 -11.59
C ALA A 98 2.33 6.44 -11.63
N HIS A 99 1.24 5.67 -11.80
CA HIS A 99 -0.13 6.18 -12.02
C HIS A 99 -0.26 7.08 -13.26
N LEU A 100 0.54 6.82 -14.30
CA LEU A 100 0.57 7.53 -15.59
C LEU A 100 -0.11 6.74 -16.71
N ALA A 101 -0.74 5.59 -16.41
CA ALA A 101 -1.32 4.73 -17.44
C ALA A 101 -2.70 5.21 -17.95
N GLY A 102 -3.24 6.27 -17.37
CA GLY A 102 -4.51 6.86 -17.82
C GLY A 102 -5.76 6.14 -17.30
N PHE A 103 -5.64 5.12 -16.44
CA PHE A 103 -6.79 4.48 -15.82
C PHE A 103 -7.59 5.45 -14.94
N LYS A 104 -8.92 5.29 -14.90
CA LYS A 104 -9.76 5.97 -13.91
C LYS A 104 -9.31 5.67 -12.49
N SER A 105 -9.53 6.59 -11.55
CA SER A 105 -9.15 6.42 -10.14
C SER A 105 -9.77 5.18 -9.51
N GLY A 106 -11.04 4.88 -9.83
CA GLY A 106 -11.77 3.72 -9.34
C GLY A 106 -13.12 3.59 -10.03
N ALA A 107 -13.98 2.78 -9.44
CA ALA A 107 -15.37 2.61 -9.85
C ALA A 107 -16.26 2.47 -8.61
N ASP A 108 -17.51 2.88 -8.71
CA ASP A 108 -18.51 2.58 -7.69
C ASP A 108 -18.77 1.07 -7.68
N TYR A 109 -18.46 0.41 -6.57
CA TYR A 109 -18.60 -1.04 -6.41
C TYR A 109 -20.04 -1.53 -6.69
N ARG A 110 -21.06 -0.68 -6.47
CA ARG A 110 -22.47 -1.02 -6.74
C ARG A 110 -22.72 -1.32 -8.21
N THR A 111 -21.93 -0.71 -9.10
CA THR A 111 -21.97 -0.97 -10.55
C THR A 111 -21.21 -2.23 -10.97
N LEU A 112 -20.53 -2.87 -10.02
CA LEU A 112 -19.65 -4.02 -10.22
C LEU A 112 -20.18 -5.30 -9.57
N LEU A 113 -21.32 -5.27 -8.85
CA LEU A 113 -21.84 -6.42 -8.10
C LEU A 113 -22.02 -7.68 -8.95
N ASP A 114 -22.45 -7.51 -10.19
CA ASP A 114 -22.70 -8.60 -11.15
C ASP A 114 -21.61 -8.71 -12.25
N LYS A 115 -20.45 -8.07 -12.03
CA LYS A 115 -19.37 -8.02 -13.01
C LYS A 115 -18.10 -8.71 -12.51
N ASN A 116 -17.33 -9.23 -13.46
CA ASN A 116 -15.94 -9.58 -13.19
C ASN A 116 -15.12 -8.28 -13.08
N VAL A 117 -14.71 -7.93 -11.85
CA VAL A 117 -13.98 -6.68 -11.56
C VAL A 117 -12.63 -6.63 -12.25
N GLU A 118 -11.97 -7.78 -12.40
CA GLU A 118 -10.69 -7.89 -13.10
C GLU A 118 -10.86 -7.56 -14.59
N ALA A 119 -11.83 -8.22 -15.26
CA ALA A 119 -12.12 -7.94 -16.66
C ALA A 119 -12.56 -6.48 -16.87
N PHE A 120 -13.36 -5.94 -15.95
CA PHE A 120 -13.74 -4.52 -15.95
C PHE A 120 -12.51 -3.62 -15.90
N ALA A 121 -11.57 -3.85 -14.96
CA ALA A 121 -10.38 -3.02 -14.83
C ALA A 121 -9.48 -3.07 -16.08
N LEU A 122 -9.42 -4.21 -16.77
CA LEU A 122 -8.63 -4.37 -17.99
C LEU A 122 -9.26 -3.68 -19.22
N THR A 123 -10.58 -3.49 -19.25
CA THR A 123 -11.31 -3.04 -20.46
C THR A 123 -12.04 -1.71 -20.28
N GLU A 124 -12.10 -1.17 -19.05
CA GLU A 124 -12.74 0.13 -18.81
C GLU A 124 -12.03 1.23 -19.59
N PRO A 125 -12.75 2.09 -20.32
CA PRO A 125 -12.13 3.18 -21.09
C PRO A 125 -11.23 4.05 -20.22
N LEU A 126 -10.04 4.37 -20.76
CA LEU A 126 -9.11 5.25 -20.08
C LEU A 126 -9.69 6.65 -19.88
N ALA A 127 -9.36 7.29 -18.77
CA ALA A 127 -9.73 8.67 -18.48
C ALA A 127 -8.82 9.68 -19.21
N ALA A 128 -7.61 9.25 -19.58
CA ALA A 128 -6.64 10.05 -20.30
C ALA A 128 -5.71 9.15 -21.13
N PRO A 129 -5.05 9.68 -22.18
CA PRO A 129 -4.00 8.94 -22.87
C PRO A 129 -2.88 8.51 -21.92
N PRO A 130 -2.29 7.31 -22.10
CA PRO A 130 -1.15 6.86 -21.30
C PRO A 130 0.02 7.86 -21.38
N GLY A 131 0.53 8.30 -20.22
CA GLY A 131 1.62 9.26 -20.08
C GLY A 131 1.19 10.72 -20.02
N ALA A 132 -0.09 11.07 -20.20
CA ALA A 132 -0.55 12.46 -20.27
C ALA A 132 -0.41 13.19 -18.92
N HIS A 133 -0.86 12.57 -17.83
CA HIS A 133 -0.77 13.11 -16.47
C HIS A 133 -0.98 12.01 -15.44
N VAL A 134 -0.58 12.28 -14.20
CA VAL A 134 -0.79 11.36 -13.08
C VAL A 134 -2.27 11.32 -12.70
N LEU A 135 -2.83 10.12 -12.65
CA LEU A 135 -4.14 9.82 -12.10
C LEU A 135 -4.00 8.64 -11.13
N TYR A 136 -4.04 8.91 -9.83
CA TYR A 136 -4.03 7.83 -8.84
C TYR A 136 -5.14 6.82 -9.14
N SER A 137 -4.78 5.57 -9.38
CA SER A 137 -5.74 4.59 -9.88
C SER A 137 -5.66 3.25 -9.15
N ASP A 138 -6.80 2.83 -8.59
CA ASP A 138 -7.01 1.47 -8.14
C ASP A 138 -7.13 0.49 -9.33
N LEU A 139 -7.81 0.91 -10.41
CA LEU A 139 -8.02 0.06 -11.59
C LEU A 139 -6.69 -0.34 -12.25
N GLY A 140 -5.73 0.59 -12.34
CA GLY A 140 -4.39 0.29 -12.84
C GLY A 140 -3.66 -0.76 -11.99
N PHE A 141 -3.84 -0.73 -10.68
CA PHE A 141 -3.24 -1.73 -9.79
C PHE A 141 -4.03 -3.05 -9.74
N ILE A 142 -5.34 -3.04 -10.00
CA ILE A 142 -6.09 -4.28 -10.27
C ILE A 142 -5.52 -4.95 -11.52
N ALA A 143 -5.35 -4.20 -12.62
CA ALA A 143 -4.71 -4.70 -13.84
C ALA A 143 -3.29 -5.23 -13.57
N LEU A 144 -2.50 -4.54 -12.73
CA LEU A 144 -1.16 -5.02 -12.34
C LEU A 144 -1.21 -6.37 -11.63
N GLY A 145 -2.18 -6.59 -10.73
CA GLY A 145 -2.37 -7.90 -10.08
C GLY A 145 -2.58 -9.03 -11.09
N THR A 146 -3.38 -8.77 -12.13
CA THR A 146 -3.61 -9.70 -13.26
C THR A 146 -2.34 -9.93 -14.06
N ILE A 147 -1.60 -8.87 -14.39
CA ILE A 147 -0.34 -8.94 -15.12
C ILE A 147 0.66 -9.84 -14.40
N LEU A 148 0.84 -9.64 -13.09
CA LEU A 148 1.74 -10.47 -12.27
C LEU A 148 1.32 -11.94 -12.23
N ALA A 149 0.02 -12.22 -12.18
CA ALA A 149 -0.50 -13.59 -12.24
C ALA A 149 -0.19 -14.23 -13.60
N ARG A 150 -0.42 -13.51 -14.70
CA ARG A 150 -0.16 -13.98 -16.08
C ARG A 150 1.33 -14.15 -16.39
N ALA A 151 2.18 -13.29 -15.81
CA ALA A 151 3.65 -13.40 -15.93
C ALA A 151 4.22 -14.63 -15.22
N THR A 152 3.44 -15.31 -14.38
CA THR A 152 3.89 -16.52 -13.66
C THR A 152 2.83 -17.63 -13.76
N PRO A 153 2.74 -18.32 -14.92
CA PRO A 153 1.76 -19.37 -15.12
C PRO A 153 1.81 -20.46 -14.04
N GLY A 154 0.65 -20.99 -13.66
CA GLY A 154 0.52 -22.06 -12.66
C GLY A 154 0.46 -21.59 -11.21
N ARG A 155 0.50 -20.28 -10.94
CA ARG A 155 0.29 -19.71 -9.61
C ARG A 155 -0.85 -18.69 -9.62
N SER A 156 -1.65 -18.66 -8.54
CA SER A 156 -2.60 -17.57 -8.32
C SER A 156 -1.86 -16.27 -7.98
N ALA A 157 -2.51 -15.12 -8.21
CA ALA A 157 -1.96 -13.81 -7.83
C ALA A 157 -1.56 -13.76 -6.35
N ALA A 158 -2.45 -14.24 -5.45
CA ALA A 158 -2.14 -14.33 -4.02
C ALA A 158 -0.91 -15.21 -3.76
N GLY A 159 -0.89 -16.44 -4.26
CA GLY A 159 0.23 -17.35 -4.03
C GLY A 159 1.56 -16.84 -4.58
N ARG A 160 1.54 -16.09 -5.69
CA ARG A 160 2.73 -15.44 -6.24
C ARG A 160 3.22 -14.31 -5.32
N ILE A 161 2.34 -13.42 -4.92
CA ILE A 161 2.67 -12.26 -4.09
C ILE A 161 3.13 -12.72 -2.70
N GLU A 162 2.32 -13.52 -2.00
CA GLU A 162 2.61 -13.99 -0.64
C GLU A 162 3.93 -14.78 -0.55
N SER A 163 4.17 -15.70 -1.49
CA SER A 163 5.40 -16.49 -1.47
C SER A 163 6.65 -15.62 -1.65
N ARG A 164 6.55 -14.55 -2.47
CA ARG A 164 7.66 -13.63 -2.66
C ARG A 164 7.86 -12.70 -1.47
N LEU A 165 6.78 -12.16 -0.90
CA LEU A 165 6.84 -11.34 0.31
C LEU A 165 7.48 -12.12 1.46
N ALA A 166 7.08 -13.38 1.66
CA ALA A 166 7.67 -14.24 2.68
C ALA A 166 9.17 -14.47 2.44
N ALA A 167 9.58 -14.73 1.19
CA ALA A 167 10.98 -14.90 0.81
C ALA A 167 11.81 -13.62 1.00
N MET A 168 11.18 -12.44 0.95
CA MET A 168 11.80 -11.14 1.16
C MET A 168 11.78 -10.70 2.65
N GLY A 169 11.17 -11.48 3.56
CA GLY A 169 11.15 -11.23 5.00
C GLY A 169 9.81 -10.74 5.58
N ALA A 170 8.83 -10.35 4.73
CA ALA A 170 7.49 -9.96 5.17
C ALA A 170 6.62 -11.21 5.38
N THR A 171 6.88 -11.93 6.46
CA THR A 171 6.33 -13.28 6.70
C THR A 171 4.93 -13.30 7.31
N SER A 172 4.46 -12.16 7.83
CA SER A 172 3.13 -12.01 8.44
C SER A 172 2.15 -11.26 7.55
N THR A 173 2.58 -10.88 6.32
CA THR A 173 1.75 -10.17 5.35
C THR A 173 1.12 -11.14 4.36
N ALA A 174 -0.22 -11.19 4.33
CA ALA A 174 -0.97 -12.11 3.49
C ALA A 174 -2.35 -11.56 3.14
N TYR A 175 -2.93 -12.10 2.07
CA TYR A 175 -4.34 -11.92 1.74
C TYR A 175 -5.23 -12.84 2.61
N ARG A 176 -6.51 -12.50 2.74
CA ARG A 176 -7.55 -13.36 3.28
C ARG A 176 -7.16 -14.05 4.60
N PRO A 177 -7.10 -13.32 5.72
CA PRO A 177 -6.86 -13.92 7.04
C PRO A 177 -7.82 -15.09 7.29
N ARG A 178 -7.31 -16.17 7.90
CA ARG A 178 -8.14 -17.32 8.23
C ARG A 178 -9.24 -16.92 9.22
N GLY A 179 -10.40 -17.59 9.16
CA GLY A 179 -11.55 -17.27 9.99
C GLY A 179 -11.24 -17.18 11.48
N ILE A 180 -10.36 -18.06 12.00
CA ILE A 180 -9.91 -18.06 13.40
C ILE A 180 -9.09 -16.80 13.78
N GLU A 181 -8.45 -16.14 12.81
CA GLU A 181 -7.64 -14.93 13.04
C GLU A 181 -8.48 -13.64 12.99
N ARG A 182 -9.68 -13.69 12.42
CA ARG A 182 -10.52 -12.49 12.22
C ARG A 182 -10.75 -11.67 13.48
N PRO A 183 -11.06 -12.23 14.66
CA PRO A 183 -11.26 -11.45 15.88
C PRO A 183 -10.03 -10.70 16.38
N THR A 184 -8.82 -11.13 15.99
CA THR A 184 -7.55 -10.49 16.39
C THR A 184 -7.15 -9.33 15.47
N ILE A 185 -7.90 -9.12 14.37
CA ILE A 185 -7.67 -8.05 13.40
C ILE A 185 -8.60 -6.88 13.75
N PRO A 186 -8.12 -5.63 13.77
CA PRO A 186 -8.96 -4.48 14.01
C PRO A 186 -10.09 -4.35 12.99
N ALA A 187 -11.33 -4.22 13.49
CA ALA A 187 -12.49 -3.97 12.64
C ALA A 187 -12.34 -2.62 11.95
N THR A 188 -12.71 -2.56 10.68
CA THR A 188 -12.68 -1.32 9.90
C THR A 188 -14.00 -0.58 10.06
N GLU A 189 -14.97 -0.73 9.19
CA GLU A 189 -16.25 -0.03 9.33
C GLU A 189 -17.42 -1.01 9.44
N THR A 190 -18.59 -0.50 9.77
CA THR A 190 -19.85 -1.22 9.62
C THR A 190 -20.61 -0.59 8.48
N ASP A 191 -20.81 -1.30 7.39
CA ASP A 191 -21.59 -0.85 6.25
C ASP A 191 -22.93 -1.60 6.13
N ALA A 192 -23.88 -1.02 5.41
CA ALA A 192 -25.20 -1.60 5.23
C ALA A 192 -25.19 -2.87 4.35
N TRP A 193 -24.12 -3.05 3.57
CA TRP A 193 -24.01 -4.16 2.62
C TRP A 193 -23.39 -5.42 3.25
N ARG A 194 -22.28 -5.26 4.03
CA ARG A 194 -21.50 -6.37 4.60
C ARG A 194 -21.67 -6.50 6.12
N GLY A 195 -22.29 -5.52 6.77
CA GLY A 195 -22.31 -5.42 8.22
C GLY A 195 -20.95 -4.99 8.79
N ALA A 196 -20.55 -5.54 9.92
CA ALA A 196 -19.27 -5.25 10.56
C ALA A 196 -18.10 -5.92 9.81
N VAL A 197 -17.25 -5.11 9.18
CA VAL A 197 -16.08 -5.57 8.42
C VAL A 197 -14.91 -5.77 9.38
N GLN A 198 -14.56 -7.03 9.65
CA GLN A 198 -13.45 -7.43 10.51
C GLN A 198 -12.75 -8.67 9.98
N GLY A 199 -11.43 -8.57 9.71
CA GLY A 199 -10.67 -9.67 9.11
C GLY A 199 -11.14 -10.03 7.70
N GLU A 200 -11.84 -9.11 7.07
CA GLU A 200 -12.17 -9.04 5.66
C GLU A 200 -11.63 -7.75 5.08
N VAL A 201 -11.27 -7.76 3.80
CA VAL A 201 -10.75 -6.57 3.15
C VAL A 201 -11.77 -5.44 3.16
N HIS A 202 -11.33 -4.24 3.56
CA HIS A 202 -12.18 -3.06 3.61
C HIS A 202 -12.59 -2.57 2.22
N ASP A 203 -11.66 -2.56 1.26
CA ASP A 203 -11.94 -2.13 -0.12
C ASP A 203 -12.98 -3.02 -0.78
N GLU A 204 -14.06 -2.40 -1.25
CA GLU A 204 -15.22 -3.11 -1.80
C GLU A 204 -14.88 -3.83 -3.11
N LYS A 205 -14.02 -3.26 -3.95
CA LYS A 205 -13.60 -3.90 -5.23
C LYS A 205 -12.74 -5.12 -4.96
N ALA A 206 -11.79 -5.00 -4.02
CA ALA A 206 -10.99 -6.15 -3.60
C ALA A 206 -11.86 -7.23 -2.94
N TYR A 207 -12.89 -6.86 -2.19
CA TYR A 207 -13.87 -7.81 -1.63
C TYR A 207 -14.60 -8.57 -2.74
N LEU A 208 -15.10 -7.89 -3.77
CA LEU A 208 -15.74 -8.51 -4.94
C LEU A 208 -14.79 -9.44 -5.71
N MET A 209 -13.48 -9.21 -5.62
CA MET A 209 -12.43 -10.09 -6.18
C MET A 209 -12.05 -11.24 -5.23
N GLY A 210 -12.86 -11.51 -4.20
CA GLY A 210 -12.58 -12.56 -3.21
C GLY A 210 -11.43 -12.23 -2.26
N GLY A 211 -11.14 -10.96 -2.03
CA GLY A 211 -10.13 -10.47 -1.07
C GLY A 211 -8.70 -10.44 -1.60
N VAL A 212 -8.48 -10.63 -2.90
CA VAL A 212 -7.14 -10.60 -3.53
C VAL A 212 -7.14 -9.63 -4.69
N ALA A 213 -6.40 -8.54 -4.56
CA ALA A 213 -6.25 -7.57 -5.63
C ALA A 213 -4.88 -6.86 -5.54
N GLY A 214 -4.40 -6.32 -6.66
CA GLY A 214 -3.12 -5.61 -6.69
C GLY A 214 -3.15 -4.25 -5.98
N HIS A 215 -4.33 -3.67 -5.76
CA HIS A 215 -4.50 -2.34 -5.17
C HIS A 215 -4.79 -2.35 -3.66
N ALA A 216 -5.35 -3.44 -3.12
CA ALA A 216 -5.76 -3.62 -1.72
C ALA A 216 -5.91 -5.11 -1.39
N GLY A 217 -6.10 -5.45 -0.10
CA GLY A 217 -6.42 -6.80 0.37
C GLY A 217 -5.33 -7.47 1.18
N LEU A 218 -4.13 -6.93 1.23
CA LEU A 218 -3.10 -7.42 2.15
C LEU A 218 -3.42 -6.99 3.59
N PHE A 219 -3.20 -7.92 4.49
CA PHE A 219 -3.17 -7.72 5.93
C PHE A 219 -1.74 -7.91 6.41
N GLY A 220 -1.22 -6.95 7.16
CA GLY A 220 0.18 -6.96 7.59
C GLY A 220 0.39 -6.37 8.97
N THR A 221 1.53 -6.69 9.58
CA THR A 221 1.99 -6.12 10.84
C THR A 221 2.79 -4.84 10.60
N ALA A 222 2.95 -4.02 11.64
CA ALA A 222 3.81 -2.83 11.55
C ALA A 222 5.27 -3.20 11.25
N ARG A 223 5.73 -4.37 11.70
CA ARG A 223 7.06 -4.93 11.38
C ARG A 223 7.23 -5.18 9.88
N ASP A 224 6.30 -5.90 9.26
CA ASP A 224 6.42 -6.23 7.83
C ASP A 224 6.30 -4.98 6.96
N VAL A 225 5.48 -4.01 7.36
CA VAL A 225 5.38 -2.72 6.67
C VAL A 225 6.67 -1.91 6.82
N ALA A 226 7.32 -1.92 8.00
CA ALA A 226 8.63 -1.29 8.19
C ALA A 226 9.73 -2.00 7.38
N GLU A 227 9.69 -3.33 7.32
CA GLU A 227 10.61 -4.13 6.52
C GLU A 227 10.57 -3.75 5.03
N LEU A 228 9.38 -3.50 4.46
CA LEU A 228 9.25 -2.96 3.11
C LEU A 228 10.04 -1.64 2.95
N GLY A 229 9.95 -0.70 3.88
CA GLY A 229 10.74 0.54 3.88
C GLY A 229 12.23 0.29 3.98
N ASN A 230 12.63 -0.67 4.82
CA ASN A 230 14.03 -1.05 5.03
C ASN A 230 14.68 -1.64 3.77
N TRP A 231 13.93 -2.36 2.91
CA TRP A 231 14.48 -2.85 1.64
C TRP A 231 14.96 -1.69 0.75
N TYR A 232 14.16 -0.61 0.67
CA TYR A 232 14.53 0.57 -0.10
C TYR A 232 15.65 1.37 0.57
N LEU A 233 15.58 1.60 1.90
CA LEU A 233 16.68 2.25 2.64
C LEU A 233 18.00 1.49 2.46
N ALA A 234 17.97 0.16 2.54
CA ALA A 234 19.16 -0.65 2.33
C ALA A 234 19.74 -0.46 0.93
N ALA A 235 18.89 -0.44 -0.12
CA ALA A 235 19.32 -0.17 -1.49
C ALA A 235 19.93 1.23 -1.66
N LEU A 236 19.31 2.25 -1.07
CA LEU A 236 19.77 3.63 -1.11
C LEU A 236 21.11 3.81 -0.39
N HIS A 237 21.30 3.12 0.75
CA HIS A 237 22.52 3.17 1.55
C HIS A 237 23.54 2.04 1.18
N ARG A 238 23.35 1.36 0.03
CA ARG A 238 24.25 0.33 -0.47
C ARG A 238 24.46 -0.84 0.52
N ARG A 239 23.44 -1.18 1.28
CA ARG A 239 23.38 -2.34 2.17
C ARG A 239 22.71 -3.52 1.46
N PRO A 240 22.93 -4.78 1.92
CA PRO A 240 22.20 -5.94 1.40
C PRO A 240 20.67 -5.73 1.47
N THR A 241 19.99 -6.03 0.38
CA THR A 241 18.53 -5.89 0.22
C THR A 241 18.01 -6.99 -0.69
N PRO A 242 16.75 -7.46 -0.52
CA PRO A 242 16.15 -8.42 -1.45
C PRO A 242 15.73 -7.79 -2.79
N LEU A 243 15.76 -6.46 -2.92
CA LEU A 243 15.43 -5.75 -4.15
C LEU A 243 16.68 -5.56 -5.03
N ASP A 244 16.48 -5.46 -6.35
CA ASP A 244 17.51 -4.90 -7.22
C ASP A 244 17.79 -3.45 -6.82
N PRO A 245 19.06 -3.09 -6.47
CA PRO A 245 19.35 -1.76 -5.94
C PRO A 245 19.18 -0.62 -6.95
N ALA A 246 19.28 -0.89 -8.25
CA ALA A 246 19.07 0.13 -9.28
C ALA A 246 17.58 0.44 -9.43
N LEU A 247 16.75 -0.60 -9.53
CA LEU A 247 15.30 -0.48 -9.59
C LEU A 247 14.71 0.14 -8.31
N ALA A 248 15.23 -0.25 -7.14
CA ALA A 248 14.79 0.33 -5.87
C ALA A 248 15.10 1.84 -5.78
N ARG A 249 16.29 2.27 -6.25
CA ARG A 249 16.62 3.71 -6.33
C ARG A 249 15.72 4.45 -7.33
N GLU A 250 15.47 3.85 -8.48
CA GLU A 250 14.60 4.42 -9.51
C GLU A 250 13.16 4.58 -8.99
N ALA A 251 12.66 3.61 -8.23
CA ALA A 251 11.31 3.62 -7.72
C ALA A 251 10.98 4.81 -6.79
N VAL A 252 11.97 5.40 -6.15
CA VAL A 252 11.78 6.55 -5.23
C VAL A 252 12.24 7.89 -5.83
N VAL A 253 12.48 7.93 -7.14
CA VAL A 253 12.68 9.14 -7.92
C VAL A 253 11.35 9.56 -8.54
N GLU A 254 11.17 10.86 -8.73
CA GLU A 254 9.95 11.36 -9.37
C GLU A 254 9.81 10.87 -10.80
N ALA A 255 8.73 10.14 -11.05
CA ALA A 255 8.30 9.70 -12.37
C ALA A 255 7.16 10.57 -12.93
N GLY A 256 6.49 11.32 -12.08
CA GLY A 256 5.42 12.26 -12.41
C GLY A 256 4.80 12.88 -11.15
N HIS A 257 3.93 13.87 -11.35
CA HIS A 257 3.19 14.49 -10.25
C HIS A 257 1.74 14.75 -10.65
N ASP A 258 0.86 14.76 -9.67
CA ASP A 258 -0.46 15.35 -9.71
C ASP A 258 -0.47 16.67 -8.91
N ASP A 259 -1.63 17.32 -8.80
CA ASP A 259 -1.76 18.60 -8.08
C ASP A 259 -1.45 18.49 -6.57
N VAL A 260 -1.36 17.27 -6.04
CA VAL A 260 -1.23 17.02 -4.60
C VAL A 260 0.12 16.37 -4.26
N LEU A 261 0.54 15.39 -5.07
CA LEU A 261 1.70 14.55 -4.75
C LEU A 261 2.58 14.28 -5.96
N ARG A 262 3.88 14.32 -5.72
CA ARG A 262 4.89 13.70 -6.60
C ARG A 262 4.85 12.20 -6.45
N ARG A 263 5.05 11.45 -7.53
CA ARG A 263 4.98 9.99 -7.59
C ARG A 263 6.27 9.38 -8.09
N GLY A 264 6.73 8.34 -7.41
CA GLY A 264 7.67 7.36 -7.92
C GLY A 264 6.95 6.10 -8.42
N LEU A 265 7.67 4.98 -8.53
CA LEU A 265 7.08 3.71 -8.95
C LEU A 265 6.41 3.02 -7.74
N GLY A 266 5.12 3.23 -7.58
CA GLY A 266 4.31 2.77 -6.44
C GLY A 266 4.37 3.68 -5.21
N TRP A 267 5.31 4.59 -5.11
CA TRP A 267 5.50 5.45 -3.95
C TRP A 267 4.95 6.86 -4.15
N ALA A 268 4.40 7.44 -3.09
CA ALA A 268 4.20 8.87 -2.97
C ALA A 268 5.50 9.51 -2.45
N LEU A 269 5.87 10.67 -2.98
CA LEU A 269 7.06 11.42 -2.58
C LEU A 269 6.64 12.65 -1.78
N LYS A 270 7.43 13.07 -0.80
CA LYS A 270 7.16 14.30 -0.07
C LYS A 270 7.15 15.48 -1.05
N THR A 271 6.05 16.23 -1.08
CA THR A 271 5.81 17.32 -2.02
C THR A 271 5.81 18.67 -1.30
N SER A 272 5.24 18.72 -0.09
CA SER A 272 5.16 19.94 0.73
C SER A 272 5.19 19.58 2.22
N ASP A 273 5.22 20.57 3.08
CA ASP A 273 5.14 20.37 4.54
C ASP A 273 3.75 20.01 5.04
N GLU A 274 2.72 20.16 4.19
CA GLU A 274 1.34 19.71 4.48
C GLU A 274 1.12 18.23 4.17
N ASN A 275 2.16 17.53 3.72
CA ASN A 275 2.10 16.10 3.43
C ASN A 275 1.86 15.28 4.71
N SER A 276 1.23 14.11 4.57
CA SER A 276 1.00 13.18 5.69
C SER A 276 2.28 12.68 6.40
N CYS A 277 3.47 12.91 5.83
CA CYS A 277 4.76 12.64 6.48
C CYS A 277 5.20 13.78 7.43
N GLY A 278 4.42 14.84 7.56
CA GLY A 278 4.75 16.00 8.37
C GLY A 278 5.78 16.93 7.75
N ALA A 279 6.05 18.04 8.46
CA ALA A 279 6.95 19.08 7.98
C ALA A 279 8.43 18.72 8.18
N LEU A 280 8.76 17.95 9.22
CA LEU A 280 10.15 17.74 9.66
C LEU A 280 10.91 16.62 8.94
N MET A 281 10.23 15.69 8.28
CA MET A 281 10.90 14.71 7.43
C MET A 281 11.58 15.38 6.23
N SER A 282 12.68 14.83 5.75
CA SER A 282 13.48 15.39 4.67
C SER A 282 12.72 15.47 3.34
N PRO A 283 13.14 16.35 2.39
CA PRO A 283 12.54 16.41 1.06
C PRO A 283 12.68 15.11 0.23
N SER A 284 13.63 14.23 0.59
CA SER A 284 13.81 12.94 -0.05
C SER A 284 12.87 11.85 0.48
N THR A 285 11.99 12.18 1.42
CA THR A 285 11.03 11.26 2.02
C THR A 285 10.06 10.73 0.99
N PHE A 286 9.82 9.42 1.05
CA PHE A 286 8.80 8.72 0.28
C PHE A 286 7.94 7.85 1.22
N GLY A 287 6.76 7.48 0.78
CA GLY A 287 5.86 6.68 1.60
C GLY A 287 4.56 6.36 0.89
N HIS A 288 3.62 5.82 1.64
CA HIS A 288 2.26 5.59 1.18
C HIS A 288 1.28 5.59 2.34
N THR A 289 0.04 5.92 2.05
CA THR A 289 -1.06 5.88 3.01
C THR A 289 -2.10 4.85 2.61
N GLY A 290 -2.74 4.22 3.60
CA GLY A 290 -3.89 3.35 3.40
C GLY A 290 -5.18 4.02 3.84
N PHE A 291 -6.26 3.75 3.13
CA PHE A 291 -7.59 4.32 3.40
C PHE A 291 -8.09 4.00 4.81
N THR A 292 -7.78 2.80 5.32
CA THR A 292 -8.13 2.34 6.67
C THR A 292 -7.47 3.14 7.80
N GLY A 293 -6.50 4.01 7.46
CA GLY A 293 -5.79 4.84 8.44
C GLY A 293 -4.32 4.46 8.61
N THR A 294 -3.82 3.54 7.80
CA THR A 294 -2.43 3.08 7.82
C THR A 294 -1.50 4.02 7.05
N SER A 295 -0.22 4.04 7.39
CA SER A 295 0.82 4.75 6.64
C SER A 295 2.21 4.18 6.90
N ILE A 296 3.08 4.34 5.91
CA ILE A 296 4.52 4.21 6.01
C ILE A 296 5.17 5.45 5.41
N TRP A 297 6.14 6.04 6.13
CA TRP A 297 6.98 7.11 5.63
C TRP A 297 8.44 6.78 5.90
N VAL A 298 9.25 6.95 4.87
CA VAL A 298 10.67 6.55 4.84
C VAL A 298 11.49 7.78 4.51
N ASP A 299 12.41 8.16 5.40
CA ASP A 299 13.30 9.31 5.24
C ASP A 299 14.74 8.82 5.01
N PRO A 300 15.23 8.83 3.76
CA PRO A 300 16.58 8.38 3.45
C PRO A 300 17.67 9.22 4.13
N ALA A 301 17.45 10.51 4.31
CA ALA A 301 18.46 11.38 4.92
C ALA A 301 18.73 11.03 6.40
N ARG A 302 17.74 10.43 7.08
CA ARG A 302 17.84 9.99 8.47
C ARG A 302 17.99 8.47 8.62
N ASP A 303 17.99 7.73 7.51
CA ASP A 303 17.90 6.27 7.48
C ASP A 303 16.74 5.75 8.37
N LEU A 304 15.59 6.39 8.23
CA LEU A 304 14.44 6.30 9.13
C LEU A 304 13.21 5.74 8.42
N SER A 305 12.52 4.82 9.06
CA SER A 305 11.18 4.34 8.68
C SER A 305 10.20 4.57 9.83
N VAL A 306 9.06 5.20 9.54
CA VAL A 306 7.96 5.44 10.49
C VAL A 306 6.69 4.79 9.95
N VAL A 307 6.18 3.82 10.68
CA VAL A 307 4.93 3.12 10.37
C VAL A 307 3.88 3.48 11.41
N LEU A 308 2.71 3.87 10.95
CA LEU A 308 1.50 4.00 11.76
C LEU A 308 0.41 3.12 11.15
N LEU A 309 -0.02 2.10 11.86
CA LEU A 309 -1.18 1.30 11.52
C LEU A 309 -2.34 1.69 12.44
N THR A 310 -3.48 2.04 11.87
CA THR A 310 -4.73 2.30 12.61
C THR A 310 -5.90 1.73 11.83
N ASN A 311 -7.04 1.59 12.50
CA ASN A 311 -8.32 1.35 11.88
C ASN A 311 -9.21 2.62 11.91
N ALA A 312 -8.70 3.73 11.38
CA ALA A 312 -9.34 5.03 11.50
C ALA A 312 -10.74 5.12 10.88
N VAL A 313 -11.08 4.24 9.94
CA VAL A 313 -12.44 4.16 9.36
C VAL A 313 -13.46 3.51 10.31
N HIS A 314 -13.04 2.98 11.47
CA HIS A 314 -13.91 2.32 12.44
C HIS A 314 -15.00 3.25 13.01
N PHE A 315 -14.67 4.53 13.18
CA PHE A 315 -15.60 5.56 13.65
C PHE A 315 -16.10 6.48 12.52
N GLY A 316 -15.94 6.06 11.27
CA GLY A 316 -16.31 6.82 10.09
C GLY A 316 -15.09 7.34 9.30
N ARG A 317 -15.34 7.72 8.05
CA ARG A 317 -14.30 8.13 7.08
C ARG A 317 -13.82 9.56 7.34
N SER A 318 -13.07 9.76 8.41
CA SER A 318 -12.55 11.07 8.81
C SER A 318 -11.10 11.29 8.35
N ASP A 319 -10.71 12.56 8.18
CA ASP A 319 -9.32 12.90 7.84
C ASP A 319 -8.36 12.57 8.99
N ILE A 320 -7.39 11.70 8.72
CA ILE A 320 -6.35 11.27 9.65
C ILE A 320 -4.96 11.86 9.30
N ARG A 321 -4.86 12.70 8.25
CA ARG A 321 -3.58 13.33 7.86
C ARG A 321 -2.90 14.06 9.01
N PRO A 322 -3.59 14.85 9.86
CA PRO A 322 -2.95 15.53 10.98
C PRO A 322 -2.32 14.58 12.00
N ILE A 323 -2.92 13.40 12.22
CA ILE A 323 -2.38 12.40 13.14
C ILE A 323 -1.14 11.75 12.55
N ARG A 324 -1.16 11.38 11.26
CA ARG A 324 0.01 10.83 10.56
C ARG A 324 1.19 11.80 10.58
N ALA A 325 0.95 13.05 10.18
CA ALA A 325 1.95 14.12 10.17
C ALA A 325 2.50 14.38 11.58
N GLY A 326 1.62 14.49 12.56
CA GLY A 326 2.03 14.72 13.94
C GLY A 326 2.85 13.58 14.56
N VAL A 327 2.58 12.32 14.20
CA VAL A 327 3.40 11.16 14.61
C VAL A 327 4.78 11.25 13.97
N ALA A 328 4.86 11.52 12.67
CA ALA A 328 6.12 11.65 11.96
C ALA A 328 6.99 12.80 12.51
N ASP A 329 6.39 13.97 12.72
CA ASP A 329 7.08 15.12 13.30
C ASP A 329 7.54 14.87 14.75
N ALA A 330 6.73 14.19 15.55
CA ALA A 330 7.12 13.82 16.93
C ALA A 330 8.31 12.86 16.95
N VAL A 331 8.37 11.92 16.00
CA VAL A 331 9.50 11.01 15.84
C VAL A 331 10.76 11.80 15.48
N VAL A 332 10.69 12.70 14.48
CA VAL A 332 11.86 13.50 14.08
C VAL A 332 12.36 14.37 15.23
N ARG A 333 11.46 15.06 15.95
CA ARG A 333 11.85 15.85 17.14
C ARG A 333 12.56 14.99 18.20
N ALA A 334 11.99 13.83 18.51
CA ALA A 334 12.59 12.93 19.51
C ALA A 334 13.98 12.43 19.08
N MET A 335 14.24 12.28 17.78
CA MET A 335 15.55 11.90 17.26
C MET A 335 16.56 13.06 17.25
N ASP A 336 16.09 14.25 16.93
CA ASP A 336 16.93 15.46 16.84
C ASP A 336 17.14 16.11 18.25
N GLY A 337 16.50 15.58 19.30
CA GLY A 337 16.63 16.06 20.69
C GLY A 337 15.90 17.39 20.94
N THR A 338 14.84 17.68 20.18
CA THR A 338 14.08 18.94 20.21
C THR A 338 12.62 18.75 20.63
#